data_1ad8adf3eb1cfae08f751b4e38c6cf49
#
_entry.id   1ad8adf3eb1cfae08f751b4e38c6cf49
#
_cell.length_a   1.000
_cell.length_b   1.000
_cell.length_c   1.000
_cell.angle_alpha   90.00
_cell.angle_beta   90.00
_cell.angle_gamma   90.00
#
_symmetry.space_group_name_H-M   'P 1'
#
loop_
_entity.id
_entity.type
_entity.pdbx_description
1 polymer ?
#
loop_
_entity_poly.entity_id
_entity_poly.type
_entity_poly.pdbx_seq_one_letter_code
_entity_poly.pdbx_strand_id
1 'polypeptide(L)'
;MSEKVRIGILGAANIAKKAIIPAVRGLDNHYELVGIASRTEKSANAMAQQFGTTGYPSYEEMFEKGALDAVYIPLPNSMHYEWIKRAINDGIHILVEKSLCVMAEQVEEVVHRGAREGPLELLLVARVPHRDEGVRHGGADVGANDHR
;
A
#
# COMPACT_ATOMS: atom_id res chain seq x y z
N MET A 1 -9.84 17.93 19.80
CA MET A 1 -9.97 17.31 18.46
C MET A 1 -8.60 16.77 18.08
N SER A 2 -8.49 15.46 17.91
CA SER A 2 -7.25 14.90 17.39
C SER A 2 -7.19 15.17 15.88
N GLU A 3 -6.04 15.60 15.40
CA GLU A 3 -5.79 15.75 13.98
C GLU A 3 -5.80 14.36 13.31
N LYS A 4 -6.37 14.28 12.13
CA LYS A 4 -6.35 13.06 11.35
C LYS A 4 -4.96 12.81 10.77
N VAL A 5 -4.58 11.55 10.69
CA VAL A 5 -3.37 11.13 9.99
C VAL A 5 -3.59 11.28 8.47
N ARG A 6 -2.74 12.07 7.84
CA ARG A 6 -2.83 12.38 6.40
C ARG A 6 -2.04 11.35 5.60
N ILE A 7 -2.75 10.51 4.86
CA ILE A 7 -2.16 9.40 4.11
C ILE A 7 -2.17 9.68 2.61
N GLY A 8 -1.01 9.52 1.98
CA GLY A 8 -0.86 9.49 0.53
C GLY A 8 -0.60 8.07 0.01
N ILE A 9 -0.93 7.81 -1.24
CA ILE A 9 -0.70 6.53 -1.91
C ILE A 9 0.25 6.70 -3.08
N LEU A 10 1.33 5.93 -3.07
CA LEU A 10 2.30 5.85 -4.17
C LEU A 10 1.95 4.71 -5.11
N GLY A 11 1.30 5.03 -6.21
CA GLY A 11 0.93 4.09 -7.26
C GLY A 11 -0.57 3.83 -7.34
N ALA A 12 -1.08 3.82 -8.56
CA ALA A 12 -2.48 3.51 -8.85
C ALA A 12 -2.72 1.99 -8.88
N ALA A 13 -2.41 1.33 -7.77
CA ALA A 13 -2.46 -0.13 -7.65
C ALA A 13 -3.85 -0.64 -7.28
N ASN A 14 -4.21 -1.82 -7.81
CA ASN A 14 -5.50 -2.44 -7.51
C ASN A 14 -5.67 -2.76 -6.02
N ILE A 15 -4.60 -3.15 -5.33
CA ILE A 15 -4.67 -3.45 -3.89
C ILE A 15 -5.03 -2.20 -3.07
N ALA A 16 -4.57 -1.03 -3.47
CA ALA A 16 -4.97 0.22 -2.84
C ALA A 16 -6.47 0.48 -3.00
N LYS A 17 -7.01 0.26 -4.21
CA LYS A 17 -8.45 0.42 -4.48
C LYS A 17 -9.33 -0.55 -3.71
N LYS A 18 -8.90 -1.81 -3.59
CA LYS A 18 -9.71 -2.88 -3.02
C LYS A 18 -9.64 -2.97 -1.49
N ALA A 19 -8.50 -2.63 -0.91
CA ALA A 19 -8.24 -2.86 0.50
C ALA A 19 -7.91 -1.58 1.28
N ILE A 20 -6.93 -0.82 0.85
CA ILE A 20 -6.39 0.29 1.66
C ILE A 20 -7.32 1.51 1.67
N ILE A 21 -7.79 1.95 0.53
CA ILE A 21 -8.70 3.09 0.46
C ILE A 21 -10.02 2.83 1.20
N PRO A 22 -10.67 1.67 1.03
CA PRO A 22 -11.85 1.36 1.83
C PRO A 22 -11.58 1.32 3.33
N ALA A 23 -10.42 0.80 3.77
CA ALA A 23 -10.04 0.78 5.17
C ALA A 23 -9.81 2.18 5.74
N VAL A 24 -9.10 3.04 5.02
CA VAL A 24 -8.87 4.44 5.40
C VAL A 24 -10.20 5.20 5.51
N ARG A 25 -11.10 4.98 4.57
CA ARG A 25 -12.43 5.60 4.58
C ARG A 25 -13.35 5.08 5.67
N GLY A 26 -13.23 3.81 6.01
CA GLY A 26 -13.94 3.22 7.16
C GLY A 26 -13.48 3.78 8.51
N LEU A 27 -12.32 4.41 8.55
CA LEU A 27 -11.69 5.02 9.71
C LEU A 27 -11.53 6.56 9.55
N ASP A 28 -12.47 7.19 8.92
CA ASP A 28 -12.43 8.61 8.55
C ASP A 28 -12.32 9.58 9.74
N ASN A 29 -12.64 9.12 10.95
CA ASN A 29 -12.40 9.89 12.18
C ASN A 29 -10.90 10.01 12.53
N HIS A 30 -10.07 9.09 12.02
CA HIS A 30 -8.64 9.01 12.36
C HIS A 30 -7.73 9.28 11.18
N TYR A 31 -8.19 9.01 9.96
CA TYR A 31 -7.37 9.07 8.75
C TYR A 31 -8.03 9.90 7.66
N GLU A 32 -7.20 10.54 6.86
CA GLU A 32 -7.62 11.29 5.68
C GLU A 32 -6.76 10.88 4.48
N LEU A 33 -7.41 10.45 3.39
CA LEU A 33 -6.74 10.22 2.13
C LEU A 33 -6.49 11.56 1.43
N VAL A 34 -5.23 11.99 1.39
CA VAL A 34 -4.89 13.33 0.89
C VAL A 34 -4.35 13.35 -0.53
N GLY A 35 -3.96 12.21 -1.06
CA GLY A 35 -3.49 12.17 -2.44
C GLY A 35 -3.13 10.78 -2.94
N ILE A 36 -3.10 10.69 -4.26
CA ILE A 36 -2.63 9.53 -5.01
C ILE A 36 -1.66 10.03 -6.07
N ALA A 37 -0.46 9.46 -6.08
CA ALA A 37 0.53 9.70 -7.12
C ALA A 37 0.70 8.46 -7.99
N SER A 38 1.05 8.66 -9.24
CA SER A 38 1.35 7.58 -10.18
C SER A 38 2.44 8.01 -11.15
N ARG A 39 2.95 7.09 -11.94
CA ARG A 39 3.94 7.38 -12.98
C ARG A 39 3.43 8.35 -14.05
N THR A 40 2.12 8.35 -14.27
CA THR A 40 1.49 9.25 -15.23
C THR A 40 0.42 10.09 -14.53
N GLU A 41 0.33 11.35 -14.92
CA GLU A 41 -0.72 12.24 -14.43
C GLU A 41 -2.12 11.69 -14.72
N LYS A 42 -2.30 11.08 -15.90
CA LYS A 42 -3.57 10.49 -16.31
C LYS A 42 -4.05 9.40 -15.33
N SER A 43 -3.18 8.46 -14.94
CA SER A 43 -3.57 7.39 -14.04
C SER A 43 -3.76 7.88 -12.60
N ALA A 44 -2.96 8.84 -12.17
CA ALA A 44 -3.13 9.49 -10.86
C ALA A 44 -4.47 10.21 -10.78
N ASN A 45 -4.80 11.02 -11.78
CA ASN A 45 -6.06 11.77 -11.80
C ASN A 45 -7.29 10.87 -11.93
N ALA A 46 -7.22 9.80 -12.72
CA ALA A 46 -8.33 8.87 -12.87
C ALA A 46 -8.66 8.18 -11.53
N MET A 47 -7.67 7.71 -10.81
CA MET A 47 -7.87 7.09 -9.49
C MET A 47 -8.28 8.11 -8.44
N ALA A 48 -7.65 9.28 -8.42
CA ALA A 48 -7.99 10.36 -7.49
C ALA A 48 -9.44 10.85 -7.70
N GLN A 49 -9.89 10.97 -8.91
CA GLN A 49 -11.27 11.34 -9.22
C GLN A 49 -12.27 10.28 -8.76
N GLN A 50 -11.95 9.00 -8.95
CA GLN A 50 -12.78 7.88 -8.48
C GLN A 50 -12.99 7.93 -6.97
N PHE A 51 -11.99 8.33 -6.21
CA PHE A 51 -12.02 8.31 -4.74
C PHE A 51 -12.14 9.71 -4.11
N GLY A 52 -12.33 10.75 -4.90
CA GLY A 52 -12.54 12.10 -4.40
C GLY A 52 -11.36 12.68 -3.63
N THR A 53 -10.15 12.49 -4.12
CA THR A 53 -8.91 13.02 -3.55
C THR A 53 -8.06 13.73 -4.61
N THR A 54 -6.88 14.22 -4.23
CA THR A 54 -5.98 14.92 -5.13
C THR A 54 -5.09 13.93 -5.90
N GLY A 55 -5.01 14.07 -7.23
CA GLY A 55 -4.04 13.36 -8.05
C GLY A 55 -2.76 14.16 -8.21
N TYR A 56 -1.62 13.51 -8.01
CA TYR A 56 -0.30 14.11 -8.21
C TYR A 56 0.37 13.50 -9.44
N PRO A 57 0.94 14.31 -10.35
CA PRO A 57 1.52 13.82 -11.59
C PRO A 57 2.81 13.04 -11.41
N SER A 58 3.45 13.17 -10.24
CA SER A 58 4.66 12.45 -9.88
C SER A 58 4.68 12.10 -8.39
N TYR A 59 5.50 11.13 -8.03
CA TYR A 59 5.70 10.76 -6.63
C TYR A 59 6.36 11.89 -5.85
N GLU A 60 7.33 12.56 -6.45
CA GLU A 60 8.05 13.70 -5.88
C GLU A 60 7.09 14.83 -5.51
N GLU A 61 6.19 15.22 -6.40
CA GLU A 61 5.22 16.29 -6.12
C GLU A 61 4.30 15.98 -4.96
N MET A 62 3.90 14.72 -4.81
CA MET A 62 3.08 14.35 -3.65
C MET A 62 3.85 14.51 -2.34
N PHE A 63 5.13 14.14 -2.29
CA PHE A 63 5.96 14.37 -1.11
C PHE A 63 6.16 15.86 -0.81
N GLU A 64 6.31 16.67 -1.82
CA GLU A 64 6.53 18.13 -1.66
C GLU A 64 5.26 18.90 -1.26
N LYS A 65 4.13 18.55 -1.84
CA LYS A 65 2.89 19.33 -1.75
C LYS A 65 1.78 18.66 -0.93
N GLY A 66 1.87 17.36 -0.69
CA GLY A 66 0.79 16.58 -0.10
C GLY A 66 0.61 16.76 1.41
N ALA A 67 1.59 17.33 2.10
CA ALA A 67 1.60 17.47 3.56
C ALA A 67 1.28 16.14 4.26
N LEU A 68 2.06 15.10 3.94
CA LEU A 68 1.83 13.73 4.38
C LEU A 68 2.30 13.51 5.83
N ASP A 69 1.50 12.78 6.61
CA ASP A 69 1.94 12.15 7.86
C ASP A 69 2.39 10.70 7.64
N ALA A 70 1.76 10.03 6.68
CA ALA A 70 2.06 8.66 6.32
C ALA A 70 1.93 8.45 4.81
N VAL A 71 2.61 7.44 4.30
CA VAL A 71 2.53 7.02 2.90
C VAL A 71 2.35 5.52 2.79
N TYR A 72 1.47 5.09 1.90
CA TYR A 72 1.30 3.70 1.52
C TYR A 72 1.99 3.43 0.18
N ILE A 73 2.82 2.40 0.14
CA ILE A 73 3.71 2.09 -1.00
C ILE A 73 3.37 0.72 -1.58
N PRO A 74 2.38 0.61 -2.48
CA PRO A 74 2.07 -0.62 -3.21
C PRO A 74 2.82 -0.70 -4.55
N LEU A 75 4.02 -0.18 -4.63
CA LEU A 75 4.85 -0.21 -5.82
C LEU A 75 5.52 -1.57 -6.03
N PRO A 76 6.08 -1.86 -7.23
CA PRO A 76 6.97 -3.00 -7.41
C PRO A 76 8.13 -3.01 -6.42
N ASN A 77 8.57 -4.18 -5.99
CA ASN A 77 9.62 -4.33 -4.96
C ASN A 77 10.90 -3.56 -5.27
N SER A 78 11.29 -3.48 -6.53
CA SER A 78 12.48 -2.74 -6.97
C SER A 78 12.43 -1.23 -6.73
N MET A 79 11.24 -0.68 -6.50
CA MET A 79 11.02 0.74 -6.24
C MET A 79 10.87 1.06 -4.75
N HIS A 80 10.73 0.07 -3.88
CA HIS A 80 10.49 0.31 -2.45
C HIS A 80 11.63 1.05 -1.77
N TYR A 81 12.86 0.63 -2.01
CA TYR A 81 14.04 1.19 -1.36
C TYR A 81 14.16 2.71 -1.53
N GLU A 82 14.01 3.19 -2.75
CA GLU A 82 14.12 4.62 -3.06
C GLU A 82 13.05 5.45 -2.33
N TRP A 83 11.80 5.01 -2.40
CA TRP A 83 10.68 5.76 -1.82
C TRP A 83 10.58 5.62 -0.29
N ILE A 84 11.00 4.50 0.26
CA ILE A 84 11.15 4.35 1.70
C ILE A 84 12.21 5.33 2.23
N LYS A 85 13.34 5.44 1.57
CA LYS A 85 14.38 6.41 1.94
C LYS A 85 13.86 7.85 1.88
N ARG A 86 13.12 8.20 0.84
CA ARG A 86 12.51 9.52 0.72
C ARG A 86 11.56 9.80 1.90
N ALA A 87 10.70 8.87 2.22
CA ALA A 87 9.76 9.02 3.33
C ALA A 87 10.48 9.17 4.67
N ILE A 88 11.51 8.36 4.92
CA ILE A 88 12.33 8.49 6.14
C ILE A 88 12.98 9.87 6.23
N ASN A 89 13.58 10.35 5.14
CA ASN A 89 14.22 11.66 5.11
C ASN A 89 13.23 12.82 5.37
N ASP A 90 12.00 12.67 4.94
CA ASP A 90 10.94 13.66 5.11
C ASP A 90 10.15 13.49 6.44
N GLY A 91 10.52 12.51 7.26
CA GLY A 91 9.85 12.26 8.54
C GLY A 91 8.44 11.69 8.41
N ILE A 92 8.18 10.92 7.37
CA ILE A 92 6.85 10.37 7.03
C ILE A 92 6.79 8.90 7.42
N HIS A 93 5.74 8.50 8.13
CA HIS A 93 5.45 7.10 8.46
C HIS A 93 5.18 6.27 7.20
N ILE A 94 5.55 4.99 7.22
CA ILE A 94 5.55 4.16 6.03
C ILE A 94 4.74 2.89 6.24
N LEU A 95 3.82 2.65 5.32
CA LEU A 95 3.14 1.39 5.14
C LEU A 95 3.51 0.84 3.76
N VAL A 96 4.27 -0.23 3.72
CA VAL A 96 4.79 -0.80 2.47
C VAL A 96 4.34 -2.24 2.28
N GLU A 97 4.03 -2.60 1.03
CA GLU A 97 3.76 -3.98 0.66
C GLU A 97 5.04 -4.84 0.74
N LYS A 98 4.87 -6.12 1.04
CA LYS A 98 5.98 -7.08 0.98
C LYS A 98 6.43 -7.26 -0.49
N SER A 99 7.67 -7.47 -0.77
CA SER A 99 8.83 -7.53 0.10
C SER A 99 9.36 -6.12 0.34
N LEU A 100 9.99 -5.91 1.48
CA LEU A 100 10.44 -4.56 1.86
C LEU A 100 11.40 -3.95 0.83
N CYS A 101 12.43 -4.68 0.46
CA CYS A 101 13.39 -4.31 -0.57
C CYS A 101 13.86 -5.56 -1.33
N VAL A 102 14.60 -5.35 -2.40
CA VAL A 102 15.14 -6.44 -3.25
C VAL A 102 16.39 -7.06 -2.67
N MET A 103 17.26 -6.24 -2.05
CA MET A 103 18.57 -6.68 -1.52
C MET A 103 18.61 -6.58 0.00
N ALA A 104 19.29 -7.53 0.63
CA ALA A 104 19.44 -7.57 2.10
C ALA A 104 20.09 -6.30 2.66
N GLU A 105 21.10 -5.76 1.99
CA GLU A 105 21.79 -4.52 2.38
C GLU A 105 20.84 -3.31 2.38
N GLN A 106 19.90 -3.28 1.44
CA GLN A 106 18.86 -2.24 1.39
C GLN A 106 17.91 -2.34 2.58
N VAL A 107 17.53 -3.55 2.96
CA VAL A 107 16.69 -3.78 4.14
C VAL A 107 17.39 -3.30 5.41
N GLU A 108 18.65 -3.65 5.60
CA GLU A 108 19.43 -3.21 6.75
C GLU A 108 19.54 -1.68 6.80
N GLU A 109 19.80 -1.04 5.67
CA GLU A 109 19.91 0.41 5.62
C GLU A 109 18.60 1.10 6.00
N VAL A 110 17.46 0.70 5.43
CA VAL A 110 16.18 1.37 5.71
C VAL A 110 15.71 1.15 7.13
N VAL A 111 15.93 -0.03 7.69
CA VAL A 111 15.61 -0.32 9.10
C VAL A 111 16.48 0.51 10.03
N HIS A 112 17.77 0.62 9.75
CA HIS A 112 18.71 1.42 10.56
C HIS A 112 18.39 2.92 10.50
N ARG A 113 18.09 3.45 9.33
CA ARG A 113 17.71 4.85 9.16
C ARG A 113 16.38 5.17 9.83
N GLY A 114 15.39 4.31 9.68
CA GLY A 114 14.09 4.48 10.35
C GLY A 114 14.23 4.56 11.87
N ALA A 115 15.11 3.77 12.47
CA ALA A 115 15.36 3.78 13.90
C ALA A 115 16.08 5.05 14.40
N ARG A 116 16.83 5.73 13.54
CA ARG A 116 17.61 6.94 13.91
C ARG A 116 16.81 8.24 13.79
N GLU A 117 15.87 8.31 12.88
CA GLU A 117 15.15 9.55 12.55
C GLU A 117 13.99 9.87 13.52
N GLY A 118 13.88 9.15 14.61
CA GLY A 118 12.88 9.40 15.65
C GLY A 118 11.71 8.41 15.59
N PRO A 119 10.52 8.77 16.08
CA PRO A 119 9.40 7.84 16.23
C PRO A 119 8.67 7.57 14.91
N LEU A 120 9.41 7.20 13.86
CA LEU A 120 8.84 6.77 12.59
C LEU A 120 8.45 5.29 12.65
N GLU A 121 7.27 4.99 12.16
CA GLU A 121 6.80 3.63 12.00
C GLU A 121 6.97 3.15 10.57
N LEU A 122 7.65 2.03 10.41
CA LEU A 122 7.78 1.27 9.17
C LEU A 122 6.99 -0.01 9.32
N LEU A 123 5.83 -0.09 8.66
CA LEU A 123 4.94 -1.24 8.71
C LEU A 123 4.97 -1.99 7.39
N LEU A 124 5.32 -3.27 7.44
CA LEU A 124 5.28 -4.16 6.30
C LEU A 124 3.92 -4.86 6.23
N VAL A 125 3.19 -4.65 5.15
CA VAL A 125 1.93 -5.35 4.92
C VAL A 125 2.20 -6.75 4.41
N ALA A 126 1.97 -7.75 5.24
CA ALA A 126 1.91 -9.12 4.80
C ALA A 126 0.55 -9.37 4.16
N ARG A 127 0.52 -9.70 2.87
CA ARG A 127 -0.70 -10.22 2.27
C ARG A 127 -1.10 -11.51 2.99
N VAL A 128 -2.25 -11.50 3.62
CA VAL A 128 -2.91 -12.75 3.96
C VAL A 128 -3.32 -13.38 2.63
N PRO A 129 -2.86 -14.58 2.29
CA PRO A 129 -3.33 -15.24 1.09
C PRO A 129 -4.84 -15.33 1.18
N HIS A 130 -5.54 -14.82 0.17
CA HIS A 130 -6.96 -15.09 0.01
C HIS A 130 -7.07 -16.62 0.01
N ARG A 131 -7.74 -17.18 1.00
CA ARG A 131 -8.28 -18.51 0.83
C ARG A 131 -9.27 -18.38 -0.30
N ASP A 132 -8.96 -18.97 -1.44
CA ASP A 132 -9.95 -19.26 -2.45
C ASP A 132 -11.02 -20.14 -1.79
N GLU A 133 -12.08 -19.52 -1.33
CA GLU A 133 -13.31 -20.23 -0.99
C GLU A 133 -13.95 -20.64 -2.32
N GLY A 134 -13.41 -21.66 -2.97
CA GLY A 134 -13.93 -22.02 -4.28
C GLY A 134 -13.41 -23.29 -4.94
N VAL A 135 -12.74 -24.17 -4.23
CA VAL A 135 -12.60 -25.53 -4.73
C VAL A 135 -13.63 -26.42 -4.01
N ARG A 136 -14.85 -26.36 -4.47
CA ARG A 136 -15.77 -27.49 -4.26
C ARG A 136 -15.21 -28.64 -5.06
N HIS A 137 -14.55 -29.56 -4.41
CA HIS A 137 -14.32 -30.88 -4.97
C HIS A 137 -15.71 -31.50 -5.16
N GLY A 138 -16.19 -31.50 -6.39
CA GLY A 138 -17.29 -32.33 -6.79
C GLY A 138 -16.91 -33.76 -6.48
N GLY A 139 -17.60 -34.36 -5.53
CA GLY A 139 -17.46 -35.78 -5.24
C GLY A 139 -17.74 -36.57 -6.49
N ALA A 140 -16.75 -37.30 -6.96
CA ALA A 140 -16.96 -38.34 -7.94
C ALA A 140 -17.79 -39.41 -7.25
N ASP A 141 -19.03 -39.50 -7.67
CA ASP A 141 -19.91 -40.60 -7.34
C ASP A 141 -19.38 -41.86 -8.06
N VAL A 142 -18.71 -42.70 -7.30
CA VAL A 142 -18.28 -44.03 -7.82
C VAL A 142 -19.48 -44.94 -7.67
N GLY A 143 -20.25 -44.99 -8.73
CA GLY A 143 -21.30 -45.98 -8.87
C GLY A 143 -20.76 -47.39 -8.72
N ALA A 144 -21.20 -48.03 -7.69
CA ALA A 144 -21.00 -49.49 -7.52
C ALA A 144 -21.68 -50.23 -8.67
N ASN A 145 -20.90 -50.86 -9.52
CA ASN A 145 -21.40 -51.75 -10.53
C ASN A 145 -21.43 -53.15 -9.95
N ASP A 146 -22.62 -53.58 -9.58
CA ASP A 146 -22.92 -54.93 -9.16
C ASP A 146 -23.08 -55.80 -10.41
N HIS A 147 -22.17 -56.74 -10.60
CA HIS A 147 -22.31 -57.77 -11.61
C HIS A 147 -22.40 -59.13 -10.94
N ARG A 148 -23.57 -59.70 -11.14
CA ARG A 148 -23.77 -61.15 -11.07
C ARG A 148 -23.27 -61.82 -12.34
#